data_25f680c0c70c61f334685cff2d8ff25a
#
_entry.id   25f680c0c70c61f334685cff2d8ff25a
#
_cell.length_a   1.000
_cell.length_b   1.000
_cell.length_c   1.000
_cell.angle_alpha   90.00
_cell.angle_beta   90.00
_cell.angle_gamma   90.00
#
_symmetry.space_group_name_H-M   'P 1'
#
loop_
_entity.id
_entity.type
_entity.pdbx_description
1 polymer ?
#
loop_
_entity_poly.entity_id
_entity_poly.type
_entity_poly.pdbx_seq_one_letter_code
_entity_poly.pdbx_strand_id
1 'polypeptide(L)'
;MSDGDGRVDDATPGPDDRGGNSDEAAAPAETADTESAVREVTDSGDGATEDGAATEPLDPAAVDVAELTGPERSLESAVRLVWILRAALAAVVLGAVTGALSVVLDAPAWIGPVVFTVLFLFGATRAHLRYESWSYRVRTDSLFLDRGVLTRVRTVVPYVRIQHVDASRGPVERAFGLATVVVYTAGSRGADVSIPGLTPDRADDLQDRLKRLAIAAEGEDAV
;
A
#
# COMPACT_ATOMS: atom_id res chain seq x y z
N MET A 1 -4.42 -55.15 -47.45
CA MET A 1 -4.01 -54.70 -48.76
C MET A 1 -3.56 -53.27 -48.56
N SER A 2 -2.31 -53.23 -48.40
CA SER A 2 -1.24 -52.50 -49.09
C SER A 2 -1.07 -51.12 -48.50
N ASP A 3 -0.06 -50.92 -47.69
CA ASP A 3 1.36 -50.68 -47.90
C ASP A 3 1.67 -49.22 -48.31
N GLY A 4 2.68 -48.72 -47.64
CA GLY A 4 3.54 -47.62 -48.02
C GLY A 4 3.74 -46.62 -46.87
N ASP A 5 4.62 -46.81 -45.94
CA ASP A 5 6.09 -46.85 -45.87
C ASP A 5 6.73 -45.57 -46.46
N GLY A 6 7.61 -44.96 -45.69
CA GLY A 6 8.52 -43.91 -46.09
C GLY A 6 8.70 -42.90 -44.95
N ARG A 7 9.43 -43.15 -43.86
CA ARG A 7 10.90 -43.19 -43.68
C ARG A 7 11.59 -41.83 -43.98
N VAL A 8 12.11 -41.25 -42.90
CA VAL A 8 13.50 -40.91 -42.54
C VAL A 8 14.05 -39.64 -43.16
N ASP A 9 14.55 -38.76 -42.39
CA ASP A 9 15.91 -38.36 -42.04
C ASP A 9 15.88 -36.99 -41.41
N ASP A 10 16.23 -36.82 -40.16
CA ASP A 10 17.59 -36.74 -39.61
C ASP A 10 18.44 -35.67 -40.32
N ALA A 11 18.66 -34.56 -39.60
CA ALA A 11 19.93 -33.85 -39.61
C ALA A 11 19.92 -32.65 -38.65
N THR A 12 20.44 -32.84 -37.45
CA THR A 12 21.30 -31.84 -36.80
C THR A 12 22.68 -31.92 -37.50
N PRO A 13 23.37 -30.82 -37.70
CA PRO A 13 24.34 -30.36 -36.71
C PRO A 13 24.48 -28.82 -36.57
N GLY A 14 24.94 -28.40 -35.37
CA GLY A 14 25.65 -27.13 -35.20
C GLY A 14 27.13 -27.32 -35.69
N PRO A 15 28.11 -26.58 -35.18
CA PRO A 15 28.21 -25.18 -34.80
C PRO A 15 29.29 -24.47 -35.66
N ASP A 16 29.85 -23.36 -35.18
CA ASP A 16 30.99 -22.58 -35.69
C ASP A 16 30.52 -21.33 -36.52
N ASP A 17 31.05 -20.16 -36.36
CA ASP A 17 32.39 -19.77 -36.01
C ASP A 17 32.43 -18.26 -35.79
N ARG A 18 33.18 -17.82 -34.79
CA ARG A 18 34.21 -16.79 -34.76
C ARG A 18 34.01 -15.43 -35.50
N GLY A 19 34.39 -14.46 -34.74
CA GLY A 19 34.97 -13.19 -35.16
C GLY A 19 34.43 -12.06 -34.33
N GLY A 20 35.05 -11.48 -33.35
CA GLY A 20 36.45 -11.12 -33.23
C GLY A 20 36.66 -9.74 -33.82
N ASN A 21 36.68 -8.75 -32.96
CA ASN A 21 37.55 -7.56 -32.94
C ASN A 21 37.09 -6.65 -31.81
N SER A 22 37.77 -6.46 -30.67
CA SER A 22 39.04 -5.76 -30.48
C SER A 22 39.10 -4.40 -31.23
N ASP A 23 39.07 -3.39 -30.43
CA ASP A 23 39.96 -2.26 -30.41
C ASP A 23 39.31 -1.24 -29.44
N GLU A 24 39.81 -1.10 -28.23
CA GLU A 24 41.03 -0.37 -27.87
C GLU A 24 40.90 1.13 -28.13
N ALA A 25 40.93 1.87 -27.11
CA ALA A 25 41.74 3.01 -26.80
C ALA A 25 41.06 3.92 -25.79
N ALA A 26 41.59 3.91 -24.65
CA ALA A 26 42.55 4.87 -24.10
C ALA A 26 41.85 5.95 -23.29
N ALA A 27 42.09 5.83 -22.02
CA ALA A 27 42.18 6.97 -21.09
C ALA A 27 43.37 7.87 -21.47
N PRO A 28 43.37 9.14 -21.11
CA PRO A 28 44.32 9.42 -20.03
C PRO A 28 43.75 10.25 -18.89
N ALA A 29 44.32 9.99 -17.76
CA ALA A 29 44.36 10.78 -16.55
C ALA A 29 44.86 12.21 -16.80
N GLU A 30 44.25 13.16 -16.15
CA GLU A 30 44.97 14.38 -15.78
C GLU A 30 44.60 14.77 -14.35
N THR A 31 45.59 14.63 -13.54
CA THR A 31 45.74 15.13 -12.19
C THR A 31 45.78 16.65 -12.22
N ALA A 32 45.03 17.29 -11.38
CA ALA A 32 45.34 18.63 -10.93
C ALA A 32 45.02 18.73 -9.43
N ASP A 33 46.08 18.67 -8.67
CA ASP A 33 46.17 19.17 -7.31
C ASP A 33 45.65 20.60 -7.21
N THR A 34 44.84 20.86 -6.23
CA THR A 34 44.84 22.18 -5.60
C THR A 34 44.63 22.01 -4.11
N GLU A 35 45.71 22.10 -3.49
CA GLU A 35 46.00 22.23 -2.07
C GLU A 35 45.44 23.53 -1.51
N SER A 36 45.05 23.48 -0.25
CA SER A 36 44.99 24.55 0.73
C SER A 36 44.11 25.78 0.52
N ALA A 37 43.07 25.81 1.35
CA ALA A 37 42.79 27.00 2.16
C ALA A 37 42.06 26.61 3.45
N VAL A 38 42.84 26.29 4.45
CA VAL A 38 42.44 26.45 5.84
C VAL A 38 42.12 27.92 6.05
N ARG A 39 40.86 28.23 6.31
CA ARG A 39 40.48 29.47 6.99
C ARG A 39 39.72 29.10 8.25
N GLU A 40 40.48 29.09 9.29
CA GLU A 40 40.13 29.37 10.65
C GLU A 40 39.33 30.69 10.68
N VAL A 41 38.06 30.64 11.03
CA VAL A 41 37.32 31.77 11.54
C VAL A 41 36.75 31.36 12.88
N THR A 42 37.42 31.88 13.88
CA THR A 42 37.04 31.97 15.28
C THR A 42 35.69 32.68 15.43
N ASP A 43 34.88 32.05 16.28
CA ASP A 43 34.10 32.63 17.35
C ASP A 43 33.17 33.82 17.07
N SER A 44 31.91 33.59 17.26
CA SER A 44 31.04 34.35 18.17
C SER A 44 29.64 33.73 18.17
N GLY A 45 29.22 33.35 19.36
CA GLY A 45 27.97 32.75 19.72
C GLY A 45 26.72 33.51 19.26
N ASP A 46 25.71 32.75 18.98
CA ASP A 46 24.40 33.04 19.63
C ASP A 46 23.53 31.79 19.58
N GLY A 47 22.90 31.52 20.71
CA GLY A 47 22.11 30.34 20.94
C GLY A 47 20.87 30.26 20.04
N ALA A 48 20.85 29.26 19.19
CA ALA A 48 19.61 28.66 18.71
C ALA A 48 19.54 27.28 19.34
N THR A 49 18.71 27.15 20.33
CA THR A 49 18.19 25.89 20.86
C THR A 49 17.53 25.17 19.69
N GLU A 50 18.31 24.37 18.97
CA GLU A 50 17.74 23.28 18.19
C GLU A 50 17.20 22.27 19.20
N ASP A 51 15.90 22.38 19.46
CA ASP A 51 15.10 21.36 20.11
C ASP A 51 15.00 20.17 19.12
N GLY A 52 16.12 19.55 18.89
CA GLY A 52 16.22 18.23 18.32
C GLY A 52 15.65 17.29 19.36
N ALA A 53 14.37 17.01 19.29
CA ALA A 53 13.78 15.89 19.98
C ALA A 53 14.54 14.64 19.53
N ALA A 54 15.62 14.36 20.25
CA ALA A 54 16.31 13.07 20.19
C ALA A 54 15.23 12.04 20.54
N THR A 55 14.75 11.33 19.53
CA THR A 55 13.90 10.18 19.73
C THR A 55 14.76 9.17 20.49
N GLU A 56 14.63 9.16 21.81
CA GLU A 56 15.27 8.13 22.65
C GLU A 56 14.93 6.76 22.04
N PRO A 57 15.90 5.87 21.92
CA PRO A 57 15.63 4.49 21.51
C PRO A 57 14.59 3.92 22.47
N LEU A 58 13.43 3.52 21.94
CA LEU A 58 12.38 2.91 22.75
C LEU A 58 12.93 1.62 23.34
N ASP A 59 13.03 1.58 24.68
CA ASP A 59 13.38 0.36 25.39
C ASP A 59 12.23 -0.64 25.27
N PRO A 60 12.43 -1.80 24.63
CA PRO A 60 11.36 -2.81 24.49
C PRO A 60 10.78 -3.26 25.82
N ALA A 61 11.60 -3.32 26.88
CA ALA A 61 11.19 -3.74 28.22
C ALA A 61 10.32 -2.69 28.96
N ALA A 62 10.33 -1.43 28.51
CA ALA A 62 9.56 -0.34 29.10
C ALA A 62 8.15 -0.18 28.47
N VAL A 63 7.81 -0.97 27.44
CA VAL A 63 6.53 -0.87 26.75
C VAL A 63 5.47 -1.68 27.49
N ASP A 64 4.49 -1.01 28.11
CA ASP A 64 3.31 -1.68 28.68
C ASP A 64 2.33 -2.06 27.56
N VAL A 65 2.40 -3.32 27.12
CA VAL A 65 1.58 -3.88 26.06
C VAL A 65 0.09 -3.81 26.41
N ALA A 66 -0.28 -3.92 27.69
CA ALA A 66 -1.68 -3.86 28.10
C ALA A 66 -2.30 -2.48 27.88
N GLU A 67 -1.52 -1.42 28.04
CA GLU A 67 -1.95 -0.03 27.81
C GLU A 67 -2.17 0.27 26.32
N LEU A 68 -1.43 -0.42 25.44
CA LEU A 68 -1.51 -0.24 24.00
C LEU A 68 -2.65 -1.05 23.34
N THR A 69 -3.21 -2.03 24.05
CA THR A 69 -4.35 -2.82 23.56
C THR A 69 -5.66 -2.03 23.66
N GLY A 70 -6.62 -2.36 22.83
CA GLY A 70 -7.88 -1.62 22.80
C GLY A 70 -9.09 -2.44 22.37
N PRO A 71 -10.29 -1.90 22.62
CA PRO A 71 -11.53 -2.52 22.17
C PRO A 71 -11.59 -2.58 20.63
N GLU A 72 -12.55 -3.36 20.15
CA GLU A 72 -12.87 -3.38 18.73
C GLU A 72 -13.33 -1.99 18.25
N ARG A 73 -12.74 -1.54 17.16
CA ARG A 73 -13.03 -0.24 16.56
C ARG A 73 -13.53 -0.41 15.12
N SER A 74 -14.52 0.41 14.78
CA SER A 74 -15.01 0.54 13.42
C SER A 74 -14.36 1.73 12.71
N LEU A 75 -14.55 1.77 11.40
CA LEU A 75 -14.10 2.89 10.55
C LEU A 75 -14.93 4.16 10.81
N GLU A 76 -14.41 5.31 10.42
CA GLU A 76 -15.15 6.58 10.46
C GLU A 76 -16.31 6.58 9.44
N SER A 77 -17.42 7.18 9.84
CA SER A 77 -18.62 7.24 8.98
C SER A 77 -18.39 7.95 7.64
N ALA A 78 -17.46 8.90 7.60
CA ALA A 78 -17.08 9.62 6.39
C ALA A 78 -16.52 8.71 5.28
N VAL A 79 -15.90 7.57 5.62
CA VAL A 79 -15.41 6.63 4.62
C VAL A 79 -16.53 6.00 3.79
N ARG A 80 -17.71 5.76 4.41
CA ARG A 80 -18.89 5.30 3.71
C ARG A 80 -19.30 6.27 2.61
N LEU A 81 -19.28 7.58 2.91
CA LEU A 81 -19.60 8.61 1.94
C LEU A 81 -18.62 8.61 0.76
N VAL A 82 -17.32 8.48 1.04
CA VAL A 82 -16.28 8.38 -0.01
C VAL A 82 -16.53 7.17 -0.93
N TRP A 83 -16.89 6.01 -0.35
CA TRP A 83 -17.17 4.82 -1.15
C TRP A 83 -18.44 4.94 -1.98
N ILE A 84 -19.50 5.58 -1.44
CA ILE A 84 -20.73 5.89 -2.17
C ILE A 84 -20.45 6.88 -3.30
N LEU A 85 -19.65 7.91 -3.05
CA LEU A 85 -19.29 8.90 -4.07
C LEU A 85 -18.49 8.27 -5.22
N ARG A 86 -17.55 7.37 -4.91
CA ARG A 86 -16.83 6.60 -5.94
C ARG A 86 -17.76 5.72 -6.77
N ALA A 87 -18.74 5.07 -6.12
CA ALA A 87 -19.75 4.28 -6.81
C ALA A 87 -20.65 5.15 -7.69
N ALA A 88 -21.07 6.32 -7.20
CA ALA A 88 -21.85 7.29 -7.97
C ALA A 88 -21.10 7.79 -9.21
N LEU A 89 -19.81 8.15 -9.05
CA LEU A 89 -18.98 8.58 -10.16
C LEU A 89 -18.85 7.48 -11.24
N ALA A 90 -18.58 6.25 -10.82
CA ALA A 90 -18.50 5.12 -11.74
C ALA A 90 -19.84 4.88 -12.44
N ALA A 91 -20.96 4.96 -11.72
CA ALA A 91 -22.31 4.80 -12.29
C ALA A 91 -22.63 5.92 -13.29
N VAL A 92 -22.25 7.19 -13.00
CA VAL A 92 -22.41 8.32 -13.93
C VAL A 92 -21.63 8.08 -15.22
N VAL A 93 -20.36 7.72 -15.11
CA VAL A 93 -19.51 7.48 -16.29
C VAL A 93 -20.08 6.35 -17.15
N LEU A 94 -20.40 5.20 -16.54
CA LEU A 94 -20.92 4.05 -17.27
C LEU A 94 -22.32 4.30 -17.83
N GLY A 95 -23.20 4.97 -17.07
CA GLY A 95 -24.51 5.37 -17.53
C GLY A 95 -24.47 6.36 -18.70
N ALA A 96 -23.55 7.34 -18.64
CA ALA A 96 -23.35 8.31 -19.72
C ALA A 96 -22.80 7.63 -20.99
N VAL A 97 -21.80 6.77 -20.85
CA VAL A 97 -21.24 6.01 -21.98
C VAL A 97 -22.31 5.13 -22.63
N THR A 98 -23.07 4.40 -21.82
CA THR A 98 -24.16 3.54 -22.32
C THR A 98 -25.26 4.36 -22.96
N GLY A 99 -25.61 5.52 -22.38
CA GLY A 99 -26.61 6.43 -22.93
C GLY A 99 -26.17 7.02 -24.28
N ALA A 100 -24.89 7.46 -24.39
CA ALA A 100 -24.35 7.94 -25.65
C ALA A 100 -24.33 6.83 -26.73
N LEU A 101 -23.94 5.62 -26.35
CA LEU A 101 -23.92 4.47 -27.25
C LEU A 101 -25.32 4.08 -27.72
N SER A 102 -26.31 4.15 -26.84
CA SER A 102 -27.71 3.86 -27.24
C SER A 102 -28.23 4.85 -28.27
N VAL A 103 -27.86 6.12 -28.21
CA VAL A 103 -28.23 7.12 -29.24
C VAL A 103 -27.53 6.80 -30.56
N VAL A 104 -26.26 6.42 -30.57
CA VAL A 104 -25.53 6.06 -31.80
C VAL A 104 -26.08 4.81 -32.48
N LEU A 105 -26.60 3.85 -31.68
CA LEU A 105 -27.15 2.58 -32.17
C LEU A 105 -28.66 2.61 -32.41
N ASP A 106 -29.30 3.78 -32.41
CA ASP A 106 -30.74 3.96 -32.47
C ASP A 106 -31.54 3.13 -31.44
N ALA A 107 -30.90 2.87 -30.29
CA ALA A 107 -31.51 2.16 -29.18
C ALA A 107 -32.28 3.12 -28.25
N PRO A 108 -33.18 2.63 -27.40
CA PRO A 108 -33.99 3.47 -26.52
C PRO A 108 -33.15 4.32 -25.55
N ALA A 109 -33.37 5.63 -25.49
CA ALA A 109 -32.62 6.57 -24.69
C ALA A 109 -32.70 6.33 -23.15
N TRP A 110 -33.68 5.56 -22.69
CA TRP A 110 -33.81 5.24 -21.25
C TRP A 110 -32.78 4.22 -20.74
N ILE A 111 -32.04 3.55 -21.64
CA ILE A 111 -31.03 2.54 -21.24
C ILE A 111 -29.94 3.17 -20.34
N GLY A 112 -29.43 4.34 -20.71
CA GLY A 112 -28.41 5.04 -19.91
C GLY A 112 -28.86 5.32 -18.46
N PRO A 113 -29.98 6.01 -18.25
CA PRO A 113 -30.54 6.21 -16.91
C PRO A 113 -30.81 4.93 -16.12
N VAL A 114 -31.25 3.87 -16.74
CA VAL A 114 -31.47 2.58 -16.06
C VAL A 114 -30.14 1.97 -15.61
N VAL A 115 -29.13 1.95 -16.49
CA VAL A 115 -27.81 1.44 -16.15
C VAL A 115 -27.22 2.26 -15.00
N PHE A 116 -27.30 3.59 -15.06
CA PHE A 116 -26.91 4.46 -13.96
C PHE A 116 -27.57 4.07 -12.64
N THR A 117 -28.92 3.97 -12.65
CA THR A 117 -29.70 3.68 -11.44
C THR A 117 -29.32 2.33 -10.83
N VAL A 118 -29.23 1.29 -11.66
CA VAL A 118 -28.86 -0.07 -11.19
C VAL A 118 -27.44 -0.09 -10.61
N LEU A 119 -26.47 0.49 -11.32
CA LEU A 119 -25.09 0.52 -10.84
C LEU A 119 -24.91 1.38 -9.57
N PHE A 120 -25.62 2.50 -9.49
CA PHE A 120 -25.58 3.34 -8.31
C PHE A 120 -26.18 2.64 -7.08
N LEU A 121 -27.38 2.05 -7.21
CA LEU A 121 -28.01 1.32 -6.11
C LEU A 121 -27.16 0.12 -5.66
N PHE A 122 -26.63 -0.63 -6.60
CA PHE A 122 -25.73 -1.74 -6.30
C PHE A 122 -24.46 -1.27 -5.59
N GLY A 123 -23.80 -0.22 -6.11
CA GLY A 123 -22.59 0.34 -5.54
C GLY A 123 -22.80 0.96 -4.16
N ALA A 124 -23.90 1.69 -3.96
CA ALA A 124 -24.26 2.30 -2.68
C ALA A 124 -24.57 1.23 -1.61
N THR A 125 -25.34 0.21 -1.97
CA THR A 125 -25.64 -0.93 -1.08
C THR A 125 -24.35 -1.67 -0.70
N ARG A 126 -23.48 -1.96 -1.66
CA ARG A 126 -22.18 -2.60 -1.41
C ARG A 126 -21.27 -1.74 -0.51
N ALA A 127 -21.26 -0.42 -0.70
CA ALA A 127 -20.48 0.49 0.12
C ALA A 127 -20.98 0.50 1.57
N HIS A 128 -22.29 0.49 1.76
CA HIS A 128 -22.93 0.43 3.08
C HIS A 128 -22.60 -0.89 3.80
N LEU A 129 -22.84 -2.02 3.16
CA LEU A 129 -22.54 -3.34 3.72
C LEU A 129 -21.04 -3.52 4.03
N ARG A 130 -20.17 -3.00 3.14
CA ARG A 130 -18.72 -3.02 3.37
C ARG A 130 -18.35 -2.23 4.62
N TYR A 131 -18.94 -1.07 4.84
CA TYR A 131 -18.69 -0.26 6.02
C TYR A 131 -19.07 -1.01 7.30
N GLU A 132 -20.24 -1.63 7.34
CA GLU A 132 -20.72 -2.38 8.51
C GLU A 132 -19.92 -3.67 8.80
N SER A 133 -19.34 -4.26 7.76
CA SER A 133 -18.55 -5.49 7.89
C SER A 133 -17.10 -5.27 8.28
N TRP A 134 -16.66 -4.00 8.46
CA TRP A 134 -15.28 -3.66 8.77
C TRP A 134 -15.07 -3.39 10.24
N SER A 135 -14.16 -4.15 10.86
CA SER A 135 -13.68 -3.86 12.21
C SER A 135 -12.21 -4.24 12.37
N TYR A 136 -11.54 -3.58 13.32
CA TYR A 136 -10.17 -3.91 13.69
C TYR A 136 -9.98 -3.83 15.20
N ARG A 137 -9.03 -4.59 15.70
CA ARG A 137 -8.69 -4.63 17.13
C ARG A 137 -7.19 -4.82 17.31
N VAL A 138 -6.60 -3.99 18.15
CA VAL A 138 -5.23 -4.13 18.64
C VAL A 138 -5.27 -5.04 19.86
N ARG A 139 -4.67 -6.23 19.79
CA ARG A 139 -4.53 -7.20 20.88
C ARG A 139 -3.14 -7.14 21.47
N THR A 140 -2.87 -7.96 22.47
CA THR A 140 -1.56 -8.03 23.14
C THR A 140 -0.45 -8.56 22.23
N ASP A 141 -0.77 -9.48 21.33
CA ASP A 141 0.17 -10.24 20.48
C ASP A 141 0.02 -9.99 18.98
N SER A 142 -1.11 -9.38 18.56
CA SER A 142 -1.47 -9.30 17.15
C SER A 142 -2.47 -8.20 16.84
N LEU A 143 -2.39 -7.70 15.61
CA LEU A 143 -3.42 -6.87 15.01
C LEU A 143 -4.47 -7.77 14.36
N PHE A 144 -5.72 -7.66 14.80
CA PHE A 144 -6.84 -8.44 14.30
C PHE A 144 -7.75 -7.57 13.43
N LEU A 145 -8.08 -8.07 12.23
CA LEU A 145 -8.99 -7.41 11.29
C LEU A 145 -10.09 -8.37 10.86
N ASP A 146 -11.32 -7.90 10.87
CA ASP A 146 -12.47 -8.61 10.29
C ASP A 146 -13.06 -7.73 9.18
N ARG A 147 -13.19 -8.29 7.98
CA ARG A 147 -13.66 -7.55 6.79
C ARG A 147 -14.34 -8.47 5.79
N GLY A 148 -15.24 -7.91 4.99
CA GLY A 148 -15.85 -8.57 3.84
C GLY A 148 -17.34 -8.74 3.94
N VAL A 149 -18.02 -8.46 2.82
CA VAL A 149 -19.48 -8.50 2.69
C VAL A 149 -19.97 -9.89 2.31
N LEU A 150 -19.42 -10.43 1.22
CA LEU A 150 -19.82 -11.75 0.70
C LEU A 150 -18.94 -12.86 1.30
N THR A 151 -17.64 -12.61 1.35
CA THR A 151 -16.67 -13.51 1.96
C THR A 151 -16.07 -12.82 3.16
N ARG A 152 -16.30 -13.36 4.35
CA ARG A 152 -15.71 -12.82 5.57
C ARG A 152 -14.25 -13.23 5.64
N VAL A 153 -13.37 -12.25 5.73
CA VAL A 153 -11.92 -12.43 5.82
C VAL A 153 -11.46 -11.94 7.18
N ARG A 154 -10.92 -12.85 7.97
CA ARG A 154 -10.26 -12.56 9.23
C ARG A 154 -8.75 -12.60 9.02
N THR A 155 -8.10 -11.48 9.27
CA THR A 155 -6.66 -11.36 9.17
C THR A 155 -6.09 -11.15 10.56
N VAL A 156 -5.09 -11.93 10.91
CA VAL A 156 -4.33 -11.79 12.15
C VAL A 156 -2.89 -11.51 11.76
N VAL A 157 -2.36 -10.39 12.20
CA VAL A 157 -0.98 -9.97 11.93
C VAL A 157 -0.22 -9.97 13.24
N PRO A 158 0.65 -10.97 13.49
CA PRO A 158 1.55 -10.97 14.65
C PRO A 158 2.53 -9.80 14.54
N TYR A 159 2.83 -9.14 15.66
CA TYR A 159 3.67 -7.93 15.66
C TYR A 159 5.09 -8.22 15.20
N VAL A 160 5.67 -9.37 15.51
CA VAL A 160 6.98 -9.84 15.04
C VAL A 160 7.11 -9.92 13.51
N ARG A 161 6.00 -9.90 12.77
CA ARG A 161 5.99 -9.88 11.30
C ARG A 161 5.81 -8.50 10.70
N ILE A 162 5.59 -7.48 11.50
CA ILE A 162 5.44 -6.11 11.02
C ILE A 162 6.83 -5.57 10.70
N GLN A 163 7.04 -5.18 9.44
CA GLN A 163 8.28 -4.56 8.98
C GLN A 163 8.20 -3.04 9.00
N HIS A 164 7.02 -2.53 8.64
CA HIS A 164 6.84 -1.11 8.41
C HIS A 164 5.35 -0.74 8.53
N VAL A 165 5.06 0.45 9.05
CA VAL A 165 3.70 0.97 9.18
C VAL A 165 3.65 2.39 8.66
N ASP A 166 2.84 2.62 7.64
CA ASP A 166 2.66 3.93 7.02
C ASP A 166 1.26 4.48 7.28
N ALA A 167 1.17 5.77 7.57
CA ALA A 167 -0.06 6.53 7.53
C ALA A 167 -0.07 7.40 6.27
N SER A 168 -1.04 7.21 5.39
CA SER A 168 -1.17 7.92 4.12
C SER A 168 -2.50 8.65 4.01
N ARG A 169 -2.49 9.76 3.25
CA ARG A 169 -3.68 10.59 2.99
C ARG A 169 -3.72 11.00 1.53
N GLY A 170 -4.53 10.32 0.75
CA GLY A 170 -4.79 10.70 -0.64
C GLY A 170 -5.57 12.03 -0.75
N PRO A 171 -5.67 12.62 -1.96
CA PRO A 171 -6.40 13.88 -2.16
C PRO A 171 -7.85 13.82 -1.70
N VAL A 172 -8.55 12.73 -2.01
CA VAL A 172 -9.94 12.51 -1.58
C VAL A 172 -10.02 12.33 -0.07
N GLU A 173 -9.12 11.56 0.52
CA GLU A 173 -9.09 11.35 1.97
C GLU A 173 -8.85 12.65 2.72
N ARG A 174 -7.94 13.51 2.23
CA ARG A 174 -7.72 14.85 2.79
C ARG A 174 -8.96 15.72 2.75
N ALA A 175 -9.72 15.69 1.65
CA ALA A 175 -10.96 16.48 1.52
C ALA A 175 -12.04 16.03 2.51
N PHE A 176 -12.03 14.76 2.92
CA PHE A 176 -13.01 14.20 3.87
C PHE A 176 -12.44 14.00 5.29
N GLY A 177 -11.25 14.52 5.58
CA GLY A 177 -10.61 14.38 6.88
C GLY A 177 -10.30 12.93 7.24
N LEU A 178 -9.93 12.11 6.25
CA LEU A 178 -9.63 10.70 6.40
C LEU A 178 -8.14 10.41 6.19
N ALA A 179 -7.71 9.28 6.69
CA ALA A 179 -6.40 8.69 6.50
C ALA A 179 -6.51 7.17 6.38
N THR A 180 -5.49 6.55 5.82
CA THR A 180 -5.36 5.10 5.69
C THR A 180 -4.04 4.68 6.31
N VAL A 181 -4.06 3.68 7.20
CA VAL A 181 -2.87 3.03 7.73
C VAL A 181 -2.59 1.76 6.93
N VAL A 182 -1.37 1.61 6.47
CA VAL A 182 -0.89 0.42 5.75
C VAL A 182 0.18 -0.25 6.60
N VAL A 183 -0.04 -1.52 6.90
CA VAL A 183 0.89 -2.36 7.66
C VAL A 183 1.56 -3.32 6.70
N TYR A 184 2.86 -3.15 6.51
CA TYR A 184 3.70 -4.03 5.69
C TYR A 184 4.24 -5.16 6.53
N THR A 185 4.10 -6.38 6.04
CA THR A 185 4.49 -7.57 6.79
C THR A 185 5.53 -8.41 6.05
N ALA A 186 6.40 -9.09 6.81
CA ALA A 186 7.31 -10.09 6.29
C ALA A 186 6.52 -11.30 5.80
N GLY A 187 6.25 -11.38 4.50
CA GLY A 187 5.47 -12.48 3.93
C GLY A 187 5.44 -12.49 2.41
N SER A 188 4.65 -13.39 1.84
CA SER A 188 4.40 -13.44 0.40
C SER A 188 3.60 -12.22 -0.08
N ARG A 189 3.63 -11.96 -1.40
CA ARG A 189 2.88 -10.86 -2.03
C ARG A 189 1.42 -10.84 -1.57
N GLY A 190 0.97 -9.67 -1.10
CA GLY A 190 -0.39 -9.46 -0.60
C GLY A 190 -0.57 -9.71 0.89
N ALA A 191 0.51 -9.91 1.65
CA ALA A 191 0.48 -9.98 3.10
C ALA A 191 0.26 -8.60 3.77
N ASP A 192 0.39 -7.51 3.00
CA ASP A 192 0.18 -6.16 3.48
C ASP A 192 -1.29 -5.91 3.81
N VAL A 193 -1.51 -5.20 4.90
CA VAL A 193 -2.85 -4.95 5.42
C VAL A 193 -3.12 -3.45 5.46
N SER A 194 -4.22 -3.03 4.85
CA SER A 194 -4.64 -1.63 4.82
C SER A 194 -5.90 -1.42 5.66
N ILE A 195 -5.87 -0.42 6.54
CA ILE A 195 -6.98 0.03 7.39
C ILE A 195 -7.40 1.43 6.90
N PRO A 196 -8.40 1.53 6.02
CA PRO A 196 -8.86 2.79 5.48
C PRO A 196 -9.84 3.50 6.42
N GLY A 197 -10.05 4.80 6.20
CA GLY A 197 -11.14 5.54 6.82
C GLY A 197 -10.96 5.76 8.31
N LEU A 198 -9.75 6.07 8.72
CA LEU A 198 -9.43 6.59 10.06
C LEU A 198 -9.44 8.13 10.02
N THR A 199 -9.63 8.77 11.16
CA THR A 199 -9.23 10.19 11.28
C THR A 199 -7.71 10.28 11.28
N PRO A 200 -7.13 11.44 10.90
CA PRO A 200 -5.70 11.65 10.97
C PRO A 200 -5.09 11.29 12.32
N ASP A 201 -5.66 11.82 13.40
CA ASP A 201 -5.18 11.60 14.77
C ASP A 201 -5.22 10.09 15.16
N ARG A 202 -6.27 9.38 14.72
CA ARG A 202 -6.36 7.93 14.94
C ARG A 202 -5.39 7.12 14.11
N ALA A 203 -5.07 7.60 12.90
CA ALA A 203 -4.09 6.94 12.05
C ALA A 203 -2.68 7.07 12.64
N ASP A 204 -2.33 8.28 13.12
CA ASP A 204 -1.06 8.57 13.75
C ASP A 204 -0.93 7.79 15.08
N ASP A 205 -1.98 7.79 15.94
CA ASP A 205 -2.04 6.99 17.18
C ASP A 205 -1.88 5.48 16.91
N LEU A 206 -2.57 4.97 15.90
CA LEU A 206 -2.48 3.56 15.53
C LEU A 206 -1.09 3.19 15.00
N GLN A 207 -0.48 4.05 14.18
CA GLN A 207 0.87 3.86 13.68
C GLN A 207 1.88 3.79 14.83
N ASP A 208 1.82 4.72 15.78
CA ASP A 208 2.72 4.75 16.93
C ASP A 208 2.55 3.52 17.84
N ARG A 209 1.30 3.11 18.09
CA ARG A 209 1.01 1.90 18.87
C ARG A 209 1.56 0.65 18.21
N LEU A 210 1.32 0.47 16.92
CA LEU A 210 1.81 -0.70 16.18
C LEU A 210 3.34 -0.74 16.13
N LYS A 211 3.98 0.42 15.96
CA LYS A 211 5.44 0.53 16.01
C LYS A 211 6.01 0.10 17.36
N ARG A 212 5.43 0.58 18.46
CA ARG A 212 5.87 0.22 19.83
C ARG A 212 5.65 -1.28 20.10
N LEU A 213 4.51 -1.82 19.69
CA LEU A 213 4.19 -3.25 19.87
C LEU A 213 5.11 -4.14 19.02
N ALA A 214 5.49 -3.72 17.80
CA ALA A 214 6.45 -4.45 16.99
C ALA A 214 7.84 -4.49 17.64
N ILE A 215 8.31 -3.36 18.16
CA ILE A 215 9.61 -3.27 18.86
C ILE A 215 9.60 -4.14 20.14
N ALA A 216 8.51 -4.12 20.92
CA ALA A 216 8.38 -4.96 22.11
C ALA A 216 8.42 -6.46 21.77
N ALA A 217 7.71 -6.86 20.70
CA ALA A 217 7.67 -8.25 20.26
C ALA A 217 9.02 -8.76 19.74
N GLU A 218 9.82 -7.90 19.06
CA GLU A 218 11.19 -8.25 18.65
C GLU A 218 12.12 -8.46 19.83
N GLY A 219 11.93 -7.69 20.92
CA GLY A 219 12.72 -7.82 22.14
C GLY A 219 12.42 -9.13 22.92
N GLU A 220 11.20 -9.62 22.89
CA GLU A 220 10.82 -10.88 23.53
C GLU A 220 11.40 -12.10 22.80
N ASP A 221 11.48 -12.07 21.47
CA ASP A 221 12.04 -13.18 20.67
C ASP A 221 13.59 -13.23 20.71
N ALA A 222 14.26 -12.19 21.23
CA ALA A 222 15.71 -12.10 21.30
C ALA A 222 16.31 -12.66 22.62
N VAL A 223 15.50 -13.14 23.55
CA VAL A 223 15.89 -13.70 24.86
C VAL A 223 15.67 -15.22 24.85
#